data_060f91572ece6adecfb5999182ea8391
#
_entry.id   060f91572ece6adecfb5999182ea8391
#
_cell.length_a   1.000
_cell.length_b   1.000
_cell.length_c   1.000
_cell.angle_alpha   90.00
_cell.angle_beta   90.00
_cell.angle_gamma   90.00
#
_symmetry.space_group_name_H-M   'P 1'
#
loop_
_entity.id
_entity.type
_entity.pdbx_description
1 polymer ?
#
loop_
_entity_poly.entity_id
_entity_poly.type
_entity_poly.pdbx_seq_one_letter_code
_entity_poly.pdbx_strand_id
1 'polypeptide(L)'
;MNNPSRRFVLYAQNHLNALGSKTANGMIMFRRNDVVAIIDESKVGLTAQDVLGYGGDIPIVSNVEASMAYAPDVLIIGVAPIGGAVNPEWIPELLTALKSGMQVWSGLHNFLCDRPEFQEYGDLIWDVRKPPKELRIARGHWRTRKSKVLLTIGSDSNVGKMTTALMLQKDLKEKGLDSVFLGTGQTGMMISGTGVAVDAVVSDFVNGSIEAELDKVDGQAPLILVEGQGAITHMGYSAVTMGLIHGCMPDAFVIAHQPSRLMDDYGQHLPNLKTVIDLHESLVAPFKTAKVLGINIYSKGLSREATQIECRSIHRDLNLPVEDMAKAPKKVIADSVINYLFPEGLD
;
A
#
# COMPACT_ATOMS: atom_id res chain seq x y z
N MET A 1 16.26 4.25 6.63
CA MET A 1 16.19 5.45 7.52
C MET A 1 15.40 5.05 8.75
N ASN A 2 15.95 5.29 9.94
CA ASN A 2 15.17 5.25 11.16
C ASN A 2 14.23 6.46 11.11
N ASN A 3 13.01 6.26 10.60
CA ASN A 3 11.95 7.23 10.82
C ASN A 3 11.80 7.32 12.36
N PRO A 4 11.91 8.49 12.98
CA PRO A 4 11.75 8.57 14.43
C PRO A 4 10.44 7.91 14.80
N SER A 5 10.41 7.13 15.88
CA SER A 5 9.23 6.44 16.34
C SER A 5 8.13 7.47 16.59
N ARG A 6 7.23 7.62 15.65
CA ARG A 6 6.07 8.50 15.76
C ARG A 6 4.95 7.76 16.47
N ARG A 7 4.18 8.49 17.23
CA ARG A 7 3.02 7.96 17.96
C ARG A 7 1.76 8.35 17.23
N PHE A 8 1.13 7.39 16.56
CA PHE A 8 -0.06 7.63 15.75
C PHE A 8 -1.35 7.42 16.54
N VAL A 9 -2.28 8.37 16.44
CA VAL A 9 -3.70 8.13 16.74
C VAL A 9 -4.46 8.03 15.42
N LEU A 10 -5.33 7.02 15.31
CA LEU A 10 -6.09 6.74 14.10
C LEU A 10 -7.52 7.26 14.25
N TYR A 11 -7.91 8.21 13.42
CA TYR A 11 -9.27 8.75 13.40
C TYR A 11 -10.16 7.88 12.52
N ALA A 12 -11.05 7.10 13.14
CA ALA A 12 -11.94 6.15 12.48
C ALA A 12 -13.39 6.30 12.93
N GLN A 13 -13.77 7.52 13.32
CA GLN A 13 -15.03 7.87 13.95
C GLN A 13 -16.25 7.25 13.26
N ASN A 14 -16.97 6.40 13.99
CA ASN A 14 -18.15 5.64 13.56
C ASN A 14 -17.92 4.66 12.38
N HIS A 15 -16.68 4.42 11.99
CA HIS A 15 -16.33 3.62 10.83
C HIS A 15 -15.27 2.52 11.09
N LEU A 16 -14.84 2.31 12.34
CA LEU A 16 -13.86 1.28 12.65
C LEU A 16 -14.42 -0.11 12.38
N ASN A 17 -14.06 -0.69 11.26
CA ASN A 17 -14.39 -2.07 10.88
C ASN A 17 -13.46 -2.55 9.76
N ALA A 18 -13.54 -3.83 9.40
CA ALA A 18 -12.65 -4.45 8.41
C ALA A 18 -12.71 -3.82 7.00
N LEU A 19 -13.81 -3.14 6.63
CA LEU A 19 -14.01 -2.59 5.29
C LEU A 19 -13.98 -1.05 5.28
N GLY A 20 -14.55 -0.39 6.29
CA GLY A 20 -14.74 1.06 6.34
C GLY A 20 -13.48 1.85 6.64
N SER A 21 -12.54 1.26 7.39
CA SER A 21 -11.35 1.94 7.89
C SER A 21 -10.05 1.39 7.29
N LYS A 22 -9.96 1.30 5.96
CA LYS A 22 -8.82 0.67 5.25
C LYS A 22 -7.46 1.24 5.65
N THR A 23 -7.35 2.56 5.78
CA THR A 23 -6.09 3.21 6.18
C THR A 23 -5.73 2.88 7.62
N ALA A 24 -6.69 2.98 8.56
CA ALA A 24 -6.47 2.59 9.95
C ALA A 24 -6.06 1.11 10.05
N ASN A 25 -6.76 0.22 9.33
CA ASN A 25 -6.44 -1.20 9.29
C ASN A 25 -5.02 -1.47 8.78
N GLY A 26 -4.59 -0.76 7.74
CA GLY A 26 -3.21 -0.85 7.22
C GLY A 26 -2.18 -0.40 8.25
N MET A 27 -2.42 0.73 8.92
CA MET A 27 -1.53 1.21 10.00
C MET A 27 -1.46 0.23 11.16
N ILE A 28 -2.59 -0.33 11.62
CA ILE A 28 -2.63 -1.33 12.70
C ILE A 28 -1.86 -2.59 12.28
N MET A 29 -1.99 -3.03 11.03
CA MET A 29 -1.33 -4.25 10.55
C MET A 29 0.18 -4.11 10.42
N PHE A 30 0.68 -2.97 9.91
CA PHE A 30 2.08 -2.81 9.53
C PHE A 30 2.88 -1.83 10.38
N ARG A 31 2.22 -0.99 11.19
CA ARG A 31 2.83 -0.02 12.10
C ARG A 31 2.25 -0.11 13.52
N ARG A 32 1.82 -1.32 13.93
CA ARG A 32 1.13 -1.55 15.20
C ARG A 32 1.83 -0.92 16.41
N ASN A 33 3.14 -1.05 16.49
CA ASN A 33 3.92 -0.55 17.63
C ASN A 33 3.94 0.99 17.73
N ASP A 34 3.63 1.67 16.65
CA ASP A 34 3.55 3.12 16.58
C ASP A 34 2.12 3.64 16.78
N VAL A 35 1.10 2.78 16.69
CA VAL A 35 -0.30 3.15 16.92
C VAL A 35 -0.59 3.11 18.41
N VAL A 36 -0.94 4.26 18.99
CA VAL A 36 -1.15 4.41 20.44
C VAL A 36 -2.62 4.43 20.85
N ALA A 37 -3.54 4.85 19.96
CA ALA A 37 -4.97 4.81 20.19
C ALA A 37 -5.75 4.88 18.87
N ILE A 38 -7.04 4.57 18.93
CA ILE A 38 -8.00 4.72 17.82
C ILE A 38 -9.15 5.58 18.33
N ILE A 39 -9.63 6.52 17.53
CA ILE A 39 -10.79 7.36 17.84
C ILE A 39 -12.01 6.77 17.14
N ASP A 40 -12.95 6.26 17.93
CA ASP A 40 -14.28 5.84 17.49
C ASP A 40 -15.23 5.83 18.71
N GLU A 41 -16.05 6.85 18.86
CA GLU A 41 -16.96 7.01 20.01
C GLU A 41 -17.94 5.84 20.19
N SER A 42 -18.33 5.19 19.07
CA SER A 42 -19.27 4.06 19.10
C SER A 42 -18.67 2.78 19.71
N LYS A 43 -17.36 2.74 19.97
CA LYS A 43 -16.60 1.55 20.42
C LYS A 43 -15.68 1.82 21.60
N VAL A 44 -15.96 2.91 22.35
CA VAL A 44 -15.17 3.28 23.53
C VAL A 44 -15.12 2.13 24.55
N GLY A 45 -13.94 1.90 25.10
CA GLY A 45 -13.68 0.86 26.09
C GLY A 45 -13.37 -0.52 25.49
N LEU A 46 -13.47 -0.67 24.18
CA LEU A 46 -12.96 -1.85 23.46
C LEU A 46 -11.52 -1.61 22.98
N THR A 47 -10.90 -2.68 22.49
CA THR A 47 -9.58 -2.64 21.85
C THR A 47 -9.69 -2.92 20.35
N ALA A 48 -8.59 -2.68 19.61
CA ALA A 48 -8.50 -3.08 18.21
C ALA A 48 -8.76 -4.58 18.04
N GLN A 49 -8.25 -5.42 18.96
CA GLN A 49 -8.47 -6.87 18.95
C GLN A 49 -9.94 -7.24 19.04
N ASP A 50 -10.69 -6.56 19.89
CA ASP A 50 -12.11 -6.85 20.11
C ASP A 50 -12.95 -6.53 18.87
N VAL A 51 -12.59 -5.48 18.14
CA VAL A 51 -13.38 -5.00 17.00
C VAL A 51 -12.94 -5.62 15.67
N LEU A 52 -11.62 -5.79 15.47
CA LEU A 52 -11.06 -6.21 14.17
C LEU A 52 -10.59 -7.67 14.17
N GLY A 53 -10.41 -8.29 15.34
CA GLY A 53 -9.80 -9.62 15.49
C GLY A 53 -8.28 -9.61 15.42
N TYR A 54 -7.65 -8.42 15.33
CA TYR A 54 -6.19 -8.19 15.35
C TYR A 54 -5.89 -6.79 15.89
N GLY A 55 -4.61 -6.48 16.11
CA GLY A 55 -4.15 -5.17 16.61
C GLY A 55 -3.86 -5.17 18.12
N GLY A 56 -4.23 -6.25 18.84
CA GLY A 56 -3.95 -6.39 20.27
C GLY A 56 -4.68 -5.34 21.10
N ASP A 57 -4.02 -4.85 22.12
CA ASP A 57 -4.54 -3.99 23.17
C ASP A 57 -4.60 -2.49 22.83
N ILE A 58 -4.51 -2.11 21.54
CA ILE A 58 -4.65 -0.69 21.12
C ILE A 58 -6.04 -0.21 21.58
N PRO A 59 -6.11 0.81 22.47
CA PRO A 59 -7.37 1.27 23.04
C PRO A 59 -8.18 2.09 22.05
N ILE A 60 -9.51 2.04 22.19
CA ILE A 60 -10.44 2.89 21.45
C ILE A 60 -10.99 3.95 22.39
N VAL A 61 -10.84 5.21 21.97
CA VAL A 61 -11.24 6.40 22.74
C VAL A 61 -12.30 7.20 22.00
N SER A 62 -12.98 8.12 22.69
CA SER A 62 -14.15 8.84 22.17
C SER A 62 -13.79 9.94 21.16
N ASN A 63 -12.69 10.66 21.39
CA ASN A 63 -12.35 11.89 20.68
C ASN A 63 -10.85 12.21 20.75
N VAL A 64 -10.42 13.29 20.12
CA VAL A 64 -9.02 13.74 20.10
C VAL A 64 -8.54 14.08 21.51
N GLU A 65 -9.33 14.75 22.34
CA GLU A 65 -8.92 15.13 23.70
C GLU A 65 -8.62 13.90 24.55
N ALA A 66 -9.47 12.87 24.50
CA ALA A 66 -9.24 11.60 25.21
C ALA A 66 -7.98 10.89 24.72
N SER A 67 -7.61 11.05 23.44
CA SER A 67 -6.40 10.44 22.87
C SER A 67 -5.11 11.07 23.38
N MET A 68 -5.15 12.30 23.88
CA MET A 68 -3.95 13.00 24.38
C MET A 68 -3.31 12.32 25.58
N ALA A 69 -4.07 11.54 26.35
CA ALA A 69 -3.52 10.70 27.42
C ALA A 69 -2.47 9.69 26.92
N TYR A 70 -2.48 9.39 25.63
CA TYR A 70 -1.54 8.48 24.98
C TYR A 70 -0.41 9.26 24.24
N ALA A 71 -0.32 10.56 24.42
CA ALA A 71 0.70 11.42 23.84
C ALA A 71 0.98 11.15 22.34
N PRO A 72 -0.02 11.26 21.43
CA PRO A 72 0.19 11.10 20.00
C PRO A 72 0.92 12.30 19.39
N ASP A 73 1.77 12.03 18.38
CA ASP A 73 2.44 13.06 17.59
C ASP A 73 1.65 13.38 16.31
N VAL A 74 0.89 12.40 15.82
CA VAL A 74 0.22 12.47 14.53
C VAL A 74 -1.19 11.86 14.63
N LEU A 75 -2.17 12.60 14.13
CA LEU A 75 -3.49 12.08 13.85
C LEU A 75 -3.57 11.67 12.38
N ILE A 76 -3.91 10.39 12.12
CA ILE A 76 -4.14 9.88 10.77
C ILE A 76 -5.63 9.73 10.52
N ILE A 77 -6.17 10.32 9.45
CA ILE A 77 -7.53 10.04 8.99
C ILE A 77 -7.57 8.62 8.46
N GLY A 78 -8.09 7.70 9.28
CA GLY A 78 -8.09 6.26 9.06
C GLY A 78 -9.15 5.73 8.12
N VAL A 79 -10.07 6.58 7.71
CA VAL A 79 -11.22 6.26 6.85
C VAL A 79 -11.06 6.89 5.47
N ALA A 80 -11.70 6.29 4.47
CA ALA A 80 -11.74 6.81 3.11
C ALA A 80 -13.20 6.86 2.64
N PRO A 81 -13.93 7.95 2.88
CA PRO A 81 -15.30 8.08 2.46
C PRO A 81 -15.41 8.08 0.93
N ILE A 82 -16.53 7.60 0.42
CA ILE A 82 -16.82 7.63 -1.02
C ILE A 82 -16.76 9.08 -1.50
N GLY A 83 -16.04 9.33 -2.60
CA GLY A 83 -15.80 10.69 -3.12
C GLY A 83 -14.65 11.43 -2.41
N GLY A 84 -14.09 10.90 -1.31
CA GLY A 84 -12.89 11.44 -0.66
C GLY A 84 -13.05 12.84 -0.06
N ALA A 85 -14.29 13.27 0.23
CA ALA A 85 -14.56 14.57 0.85
C ALA A 85 -14.33 14.54 2.37
N VAL A 86 -13.94 15.68 2.93
CA VAL A 86 -13.88 15.88 4.39
C VAL A 86 -15.32 15.95 4.93
N ASN A 87 -15.66 15.09 5.89
CA ASN A 87 -16.92 15.25 6.61
C ASN A 87 -16.86 16.51 7.48
N PRO A 88 -17.81 17.47 7.35
CA PRO A 88 -17.84 18.68 8.18
C PRO A 88 -17.83 18.41 9.69
N GLU A 89 -18.40 17.31 10.14
CA GLU A 89 -18.40 16.90 11.55
C GLU A 89 -17.01 16.58 12.10
N TRP A 90 -16.03 16.28 11.25
CA TRP A 90 -14.66 15.99 11.67
C TRP A 90 -13.82 17.25 11.90
N ILE A 91 -14.25 18.40 11.33
CA ILE A 91 -13.47 19.66 11.37
C ILE A 91 -13.12 20.09 12.79
N PRO A 92 -14.04 20.10 13.78
CA PRO A 92 -13.70 20.48 15.14
C PRO A 92 -12.62 19.57 15.76
N GLU A 93 -12.68 18.27 15.55
CA GLU A 93 -11.72 17.30 16.06
C GLU A 93 -10.34 17.48 15.41
N LEU A 94 -10.30 17.66 14.08
CA LEU A 94 -9.06 17.90 13.35
C LEU A 94 -8.38 19.21 13.79
N LEU A 95 -9.18 20.27 14.02
CA LEU A 95 -8.67 21.54 14.57
C LEU A 95 -8.17 21.38 16.01
N THR A 96 -8.82 20.56 16.83
CA THR A 96 -8.34 20.26 18.19
C THR A 96 -6.97 19.58 18.15
N ALA A 97 -6.79 18.61 17.25
CA ALA A 97 -5.48 17.97 17.04
C ALA A 97 -4.40 18.98 16.62
N LEU A 98 -4.67 19.82 15.61
CA LEU A 98 -3.71 20.82 15.11
C LEU A 98 -3.38 21.88 16.16
N LYS A 99 -4.35 22.37 16.92
CA LYS A 99 -4.15 23.32 18.02
C LYS A 99 -3.29 22.76 19.16
N SER A 100 -3.31 21.44 19.36
CA SER A 100 -2.45 20.77 20.34
C SER A 100 -1.01 20.56 19.83
N GLY A 101 -0.71 20.92 18.58
CA GLY A 101 0.59 20.72 17.94
C GLY A 101 0.77 19.36 17.26
N MET A 102 -0.26 18.51 17.22
CA MET A 102 -0.21 17.26 16.45
C MET A 102 -0.19 17.55 14.95
N GLN A 103 0.52 16.72 14.20
CA GLN A 103 0.35 16.68 12.75
C GLN A 103 -0.94 15.97 12.39
N VAL A 104 -1.56 16.36 11.28
CA VAL A 104 -2.72 15.67 10.69
C VAL A 104 -2.33 15.12 9.32
N TRP A 105 -2.43 13.80 9.15
CA TRP A 105 -2.20 13.13 7.88
C TRP A 105 -3.52 12.74 7.22
N SER A 106 -3.76 13.26 6.02
CA SER A 106 -4.99 13.09 5.27
C SER A 106 -4.73 12.34 3.96
N GLY A 107 -5.46 11.24 3.75
CA GLY A 107 -5.52 10.53 2.47
C GLY A 107 -6.75 10.87 1.62
N LEU A 108 -7.44 11.96 1.92
CA LEU A 108 -8.64 12.40 1.22
C LEU A 108 -8.31 13.02 -0.14
N HIS A 109 -9.30 13.05 -1.05
CA HIS A 109 -9.15 13.74 -2.34
C HIS A 109 -9.30 15.25 -2.21
N ASN A 110 -10.11 15.72 -1.23
CA ASN A 110 -10.18 17.14 -0.88
C ASN A 110 -9.05 17.46 0.10
N PHE A 111 -8.10 18.28 -0.33
CA PHE A 111 -6.94 18.63 0.50
C PHE A 111 -7.35 19.52 1.67
N LEU A 112 -6.88 19.18 2.87
CA LEU A 112 -7.13 19.99 4.06
C LEU A 112 -6.46 21.35 3.93
N CYS A 113 -5.23 21.40 3.43
CA CYS A 113 -4.47 22.64 3.25
C CYS A 113 -5.16 23.68 2.35
N ASP A 114 -6.09 23.27 1.48
CA ASP A 114 -6.78 24.18 0.56
C ASP A 114 -8.07 24.79 1.17
N ARG A 115 -8.44 24.35 2.38
CA ARG A 115 -9.62 24.80 3.09
C ARG A 115 -9.30 25.98 4.01
N PRO A 116 -10.16 27.02 4.07
CA PRO A 116 -9.92 28.20 4.91
C PRO A 116 -9.68 27.89 6.39
N GLU A 117 -10.41 26.88 6.93
CA GLU A 117 -10.33 26.51 8.35
C GLU A 117 -8.94 25.98 8.77
N PHE A 118 -8.15 25.48 7.82
CA PHE A 118 -6.87 24.83 8.09
C PHE A 118 -5.65 25.61 7.60
N GLN A 119 -5.85 26.78 6.95
CA GLN A 119 -4.74 27.53 6.31
C GLN A 119 -3.60 27.89 7.26
N GLU A 120 -3.90 28.24 8.52
CA GLU A 120 -2.87 28.58 9.52
C GLU A 120 -2.05 27.38 10.01
N TYR A 121 -2.50 26.14 9.70
CA TYR A 121 -1.85 24.88 10.13
C TYR A 121 -1.16 24.13 9.00
N GLY A 122 -0.92 24.75 7.85
CA GLY A 122 -0.38 24.09 6.67
C GLY A 122 0.88 23.26 6.91
N ASP A 123 1.79 23.72 7.76
CA ASP A 123 3.03 23.01 8.11
C ASP A 123 2.82 21.75 8.99
N LEU A 124 1.64 21.62 9.62
CA LEU A 124 1.25 20.47 10.43
C LEU A 124 0.40 19.47 9.64
N ILE A 125 0.02 19.79 8.41
CA ILE A 125 -0.84 18.94 7.58
C ILE A 125 -0.05 18.26 6.48
N TRP A 126 -0.18 16.95 6.39
CA TRP A 126 0.28 16.20 5.23
C TRP A 126 -0.91 15.65 4.45
N ASP A 127 -1.31 16.36 3.41
CA ASP A 127 -2.25 15.85 2.40
C ASP A 127 -1.48 14.89 1.47
N VAL A 128 -1.53 13.61 1.82
CA VAL A 128 -0.71 12.54 1.21
C VAL A 128 -0.93 12.41 -0.30
N ARG A 129 -2.17 12.71 -0.75
CA ARG A 129 -2.53 12.68 -2.18
C ARG A 129 -2.16 13.94 -2.94
N LYS A 130 -1.66 14.98 -2.27
CA LYS A 130 -1.26 16.21 -2.95
C LYS A 130 -0.07 15.92 -3.85
N PRO A 131 -0.19 16.15 -5.19
CA PRO A 131 0.89 15.86 -6.13
C PRO A 131 2.17 16.61 -5.78
N PRO A 132 3.34 16.09 -6.15
CA PRO A 132 4.60 16.84 -6.03
C PRO A 132 4.50 18.20 -6.71
N LYS A 133 5.11 19.24 -6.11
CA LYS A 133 5.13 20.59 -6.70
C LYS A 133 5.84 20.62 -8.06
N GLU A 134 6.91 19.83 -8.18
CA GLU A 134 7.68 19.71 -9.43
C GLU A 134 7.32 18.39 -10.12
N LEU A 135 6.63 18.51 -11.23
CA LEU A 135 6.28 17.39 -12.09
C LEU A 135 7.29 17.30 -13.24
N ARG A 136 7.72 16.07 -13.55
CA ARG A 136 8.66 15.82 -14.65
C ARG A 136 8.23 14.62 -15.49
N ILE A 137 8.66 14.58 -16.73
CA ILE A 137 8.54 13.42 -17.61
C ILE A 137 9.66 12.43 -17.23
N ALA A 138 9.38 11.13 -17.28
CA ALA A 138 10.38 10.08 -17.05
C ALA A 138 11.52 10.18 -18.09
N ARG A 139 12.76 10.00 -17.63
CA ARG A 139 13.98 10.09 -18.43
C ARG A 139 14.68 8.75 -18.62
N GLY A 140 14.16 7.70 -18.02
CA GLY A 140 14.69 6.35 -18.12
C GLY A 140 15.91 6.11 -17.24
N HIS A 141 15.92 6.68 -16.03
CA HIS A 141 16.98 6.50 -15.02
C HIS A 141 17.13 5.04 -14.57
N TRP A 142 16.14 4.19 -14.84
CA TRP A 142 16.22 2.75 -14.60
C TRP A 142 17.47 2.09 -15.23
N ARG A 143 18.07 2.69 -16.27
CA ARG A 143 19.28 2.16 -16.96
C ARG A 143 20.53 2.23 -16.09
N THR A 144 20.56 3.15 -15.13
CA THR A 144 21.72 3.39 -14.25
C THR A 144 21.40 3.15 -12.79
N ARG A 145 20.17 2.67 -12.47
CA ARG A 145 19.72 2.40 -11.11
C ARG A 145 20.56 1.29 -10.47
N LYS A 146 20.91 1.48 -9.21
CA LYS A 146 21.72 0.55 -8.40
C LYS A 146 20.87 -0.55 -7.80
N SER A 147 19.69 -0.18 -7.25
CA SER A 147 18.76 -1.11 -6.65
C SER A 147 17.94 -1.85 -7.69
N LYS A 148 17.68 -3.13 -7.48
CA LYS A 148 16.65 -3.86 -8.23
C LYS A 148 15.28 -3.33 -7.86
N VAL A 149 14.32 -3.42 -8.78
CA VAL A 149 12.92 -3.00 -8.55
C VAL A 149 11.99 -4.16 -8.78
N LEU A 150 11.14 -4.44 -7.79
CA LEU A 150 10.04 -5.38 -7.90
C LEU A 150 8.72 -4.62 -7.75
N LEU A 151 7.82 -4.77 -8.73
CA LEU A 151 6.49 -4.20 -8.70
C LEU A 151 5.47 -5.27 -8.31
N THR A 152 4.67 -5.03 -7.26
CA THR A 152 3.50 -5.86 -7.00
C THR A 152 2.38 -5.47 -7.96
N ILE A 153 1.82 -6.44 -8.64
CA ILE A 153 0.70 -6.26 -9.58
C ILE A 153 -0.51 -7.04 -9.09
N GLY A 154 -1.67 -6.84 -9.69
CA GLY A 154 -2.88 -7.54 -9.28
C GLY A 154 -3.63 -8.13 -10.45
N SER A 155 -4.33 -9.26 -10.21
CA SER A 155 -5.31 -9.77 -11.14
C SER A 155 -6.53 -8.85 -11.29
N ASP A 156 -6.72 -7.94 -10.31
CA ASP A 156 -7.73 -6.89 -10.32
C ASP A 156 -7.39 -5.77 -9.32
N SER A 157 -8.24 -4.75 -9.21
CA SER A 157 -8.22 -3.78 -8.12
C SER A 157 -8.57 -4.44 -6.77
N ASN A 158 -8.14 -3.86 -5.65
CA ASN A 158 -8.50 -4.31 -4.29
C ASN A 158 -8.17 -5.79 -3.94
N VAL A 159 -7.26 -6.45 -4.65
CA VAL A 159 -6.85 -7.86 -4.39
C VAL A 159 -5.66 -8.01 -3.44
N GLY A 160 -5.21 -6.92 -2.80
CA GLY A 160 -4.18 -6.95 -1.75
C GLY A 160 -2.76 -6.66 -2.19
N LYS A 161 -2.52 -5.87 -3.24
CA LYS A 161 -1.18 -5.51 -3.75
C LYS A 161 -0.27 -4.89 -2.70
N MET A 162 -0.74 -3.86 -1.97
CA MET A 162 0.01 -3.22 -0.87
C MET A 162 0.39 -4.26 0.20
N THR A 163 -0.57 -5.05 0.65
CA THR A 163 -0.36 -6.10 1.65
C THR A 163 0.67 -7.12 1.18
N THR A 164 0.60 -7.54 -0.09
CA THR A 164 1.58 -8.45 -0.70
C THR A 164 2.99 -7.86 -0.65
N ALA A 165 3.16 -6.59 -1.05
CA ALA A 165 4.48 -5.95 -1.03
C ALA A 165 5.07 -5.86 0.38
N LEU A 166 4.26 -5.45 1.37
CA LEU A 166 4.71 -5.32 2.75
C LEU A 166 4.99 -6.66 3.44
N MET A 167 4.19 -7.70 3.15
CA MET A 167 4.47 -9.06 3.63
C MET A 167 5.72 -9.63 2.97
N LEU A 168 5.89 -9.42 1.67
CA LEU A 168 7.10 -9.81 0.97
C LEU A 168 8.34 -9.11 1.53
N GLN A 169 8.24 -7.81 1.85
CA GLN A 169 9.31 -7.08 2.53
C GLN A 169 9.74 -7.76 3.84
N LYS A 170 8.76 -8.14 4.65
CA LYS A 170 9.01 -8.86 5.91
C LYS A 170 9.69 -10.21 5.67
N ASP A 171 9.18 -11.01 4.74
CA ASP A 171 9.71 -12.34 4.44
C ASP A 171 11.13 -12.27 3.87
N LEU A 172 11.42 -11.29 3.00
CA LEU A 172 12.76 -11.03 2.46
C LEU A 172 13.73 -10.63 3.56
N LYS A 173 13.33 -9.73 4.46
CA LYS A 173 14.15 -9.33 5.61
C LYS A 173 14.49 -10.50 6.51
N GLU A 174 13.53 -11.40 6.79
CA GLU A 174 13.77 -12.62 7.57
C GLU A 174 14.72 -13.61 6.86
N LYS A 175 14.90 -13.48 5.54
CA LYS A 175 15.87 -14.23 4.73
C LYS A 175 17.18 -13.46 4.50
N GLY A 176 17.36 -12.30 5.12
CA GLY A 176 18.60 -11.53 5.04
C GLY A 176 18.67 -10.51 3.90
N LEU A 177 17.60 -10.33 3.10
CA LEU A 177 17.55 -9.32 2.05
C LEU A 177 16.81 -8.06 2.54
N ASP A 178 17.57 -6.97 2.72
CA ASP A 178 16.98 -5.67 2.99
C ASP A 178 16.31 -5.07 1.76
N SER A 179 15.21 -4.36 1.99
CA SER A 179 14.48 -3.68 0.91
C SER A 179 13.81 -2.41 1.40
N VAL A 180 13.61 -1.47 0.48
CA VAL A 180 12.79 -0.26 0.69
C VAL A 180 11.43 -0.48 0.09
N PHE A 181 10.37 -0.18 0.83
CA PHE A 181 9.00 -0.16 0.30
C PHE A 181 8.64 1.26 -0.15
N LEU A 182 8.19 1.38 -1.40
CA LEU A 182 7.71 2.63 -2.00
C LEU A 182 6.19 2.59 -2.13
N GLY A 183 5.51 3.43 -1.35
CA GLY A 183 4.06 3.59 -1.42
C GLY A 183 3.63 4.36 -2.68
N THR A 184 2.56 3.91 -3.33
CA THR A 184 1.98 4.57 -4.51
C THR A 184 0.53 4.95 -4.32
N GLY A 185 -0.03 4.64 -3.16
CA GLY A 185 -1.34 5.04 -2.67
C GLY A 185 -1.24 5.57 -1.24
N GLN A 186 -2.28 6.26 -0.78
CA GLN A 186 -2.27 6.97 0.49
C GLN A 186 -1.86 6.09 1.68
N THR A 187 -2.39 4.88 1.79
CA THR A 187 -2.10 3.99 2.93
C THR A 187 -0.65 3.52 2.90
N GLY A 188 -0.15 3.10 1.74
CA GLY A 188 1.24 2.69 1.57
C GLY A 188 2.22 3.81 1.90
N MET A 189 1.93 5.04 1.46
CA MET A 189 2.74 6.21 1.78
C MET A 189 2.75 6.55 3.27
N MET A 190 1.60 6.46 3.96
CA MET A 190 1.53 6.66 5.42
C MET A 190 2.30 5.60 6.20
N ILE A 191 2.33 4.34 5.70
CA ILE A 191 3.10 3.25 6.30
C ILE A 191 4.60 3.47 6.11
N SER A 192 5.03 3.78 4.89
CA SER A 192 6.46 3.91 4.55
C SER A 192 7.06 5.28 4.90
N GLY A 193 6.24 6.33 4.91
CA GLY A 193 6.71 7.71 4.98
C GLY A 193 7.27 8.26 3.65
N THR A 194 7.21 7.48 2.56
CA THR A 194 7.74 7.85 1.24
C THR A 194 6.82 7.40 0.11
N GLY A 195 6.93 8.03 -1.06
CA GLY A 195 6.20 7.62 -2.25
C GLY A 195 5.40 8.75 -2.89
N VAL A 196 4.53 8.37 -3.81
CA VAL A 196 3.66 9.30 -4.54
C VAL A 196 2.28 8.69 -4.77
N ALA A 197 1.22 9.44 -4.46
CA ALA A 197 -0.14 9.03 -4.77
C ALA A 197 -0.38 9.17 -6.29
N VAL A 198 -0.14 8.09 -7.02
CA VAL A 198 -0.13 8.10 -8.49
C VAL A 198 -1.49 8.42 -9.11
N ASP A 199 -2.57 8.14 -8.40
CA ASP A 199 -3.95 8.45 -8.81
C ASP A 199 -4.30 9.94 -8.74
N ALA A 200 -3.46 10.75 -8.13
CA ALA A 200 -3.61 12.21 -8.04
C ALA A 200 -2.65 12.97 -8.98
N VAL A 201 -1.76 12.28 -9.69
CA VAL A 201 -0.82 12.91 -10.62
C VAL A 201 -1.44 13.03 -12.00
N VAL A 202 -1.25 14.18 -12.65
CA VAL A 202 -1.65 14.38 -14.04
C VAL A 202 -0.96 13.34 -14.94
N SER A 203 -1.72 12.75 -15.86
CA SER A 203 -1.35 11.57 -16.66
C SER A 203 0.06 11.65 -17.27
N ASP A 204 0.42 12.77 -17.91
CA ASP A 204 1.72 12.95 -18.58
C ASP A 204 2.92 12.84 -17.63
N PHE A 205 2.72 13.04 -16.34
CA PHE A 205 3.77 13.10 -15.34
C PHE A 205 3.79 11.90 -14.39
N VAL A 206 2.88 10.94 -14.52
CA VAL A 206 2.81 9.76 -13.65
C VAL A 206 4.12 8.99 -13.66
N ASN A 207 4.63 8.65 -14.85
CA ASN A 207 5.88 7.90 -15.00
C ASN A 207 7.08 8.64 -14.40
N GLY A 208 7.18 9.94 -14.63
CA GLY A 208 8.27 10.76 -14.12
C GLY A 208 8.20 10.99 -12.61
N SER A 209 6.99 11.07 -12.05
CA SER A 209 6.82 11.17 -10.60
C SER A 209 7.26 9.89 -9.88
N ILE A 210 6.96 8.72 -10.45
CA ILE A 210 7.41 7.43 -9.93
C ILE A 210 8.94 7.31 -10.04
N GLU A 211 9.50 7.66 -11.20
CA GLU A 211 10.96 7.68 -11.39
C GLU A 211 11.65 8.61 -10.38
N ALA A 212 11.06 9.78 -10.10
CA ALA A 212 11.59 10.72 -9.12
C ALA A 212 11.61 10.16 -7.69
N GLU A 213 10.58 9.42 -7.29
CA GLU A 213 10.54 8.80 -5.97
C GLU A 213 11.53 7.64 -5.87
N LEU A 214 11.68 6.85 -6.94
CA LEU A 214 12.69 5.78 -6.99
C LEU A 214 14.11 6.34 -6.90
N ASP A 215 14.41 7.47 -7.57
CA ASP A 215 15.72 8.11 -7.50
C ASP A 215 16.10 8.54 -6.07
N LYS A 216 15.12 8.92 -5.23
CA LYS A 216 15.36 9.32 -3.84
C LYS A 216 15.81 8.15 -2.95
N VAL A 217 15.42 6.93 -3.31
CA VAL A 217 15.68 5.72 -2.50
C VAL A 217 16.67 4.76 -3.16
N ASP A 218 17.11 5.06 -4.38
CA ASP A 218 18.06 4.23 -5.11
C ASP A 218 19.39 4.08 -4.35
N GLY A 219 19.87 2.86 -4.22
CA GLY A 219 21.09 2.52 -3.49
C GLY A 219 20.95 2.52 -1.96
N GLN A 220 19.75 2.77 -1.39
CA GLN A 220 19.52 2.66 0.06
C GLN A 220 19.36 1.20 0.51
N ALA A 221 18.93 0.32 -0.37
CA ALA A 221 18.86 -1.11 -0.18
C ALA A 221 19.05 -1.82 -1.53
N PRO A 222 19.41 -3.11 -1.55
CA PRO A 222 19.55 -3.88 -2.79
C PRO A 222 18.26 -3.95 -3.61
N LEU A 223 17.10 -3.91 -2.95
CA LEU A 223 15.79 -4.06 -3.58
C LEU A 223 14.83 -2.93 -3.17
N ILE A 224 14.09 -2.41 -4.14
CA ILE A 224 12.95 -1.51 -3.94
C ILE A 224 11.68 -2.28 -4.29
N LEU A 225 10.76 -2.39 -3.33
CA LEU A 225 9.43 -2.97 -3.50
C LEU A 225 8.44 -1.85 -3.78
N VAL A 226 7.89 -1.81 -4.99
CA VAL A 226 6.91 -0.79 -5.40
C VAL A 226 5.49 -1.33 -5.21
N GLU A 227 4.66 -0.56 -4.49
CA GLU A 227 3.24 -0.86 -4.38
C GLU A 227 2.54 -0.74 -5.73
N GLY A 228 1.79 -1.75 -6.14
CA GLY A 228 0.97 -1.69 -7.35
C GLY A 228 -0.38 -1.02 -7.12
N GLN A 229 -0.88 -0.33 -8.13
CA GLN A 229 -2.20 0.30 -8.17
C GLN A 229 -3.01 -0.18 -9.37
N GLY A 230 -4.36 -0.23 -9.23
CA GLY A 230 -5.24 -0.64 -10.30
C GLY A 230 -5.03 -2.10 -10.74
N ALA A 231 -5.33 -2.38 -11.97
CA ALA A 231 -4.98 -3.58 -12.73
C ALA A 231 -4.96 -3.27 -14.22
N ILE A 232 -4.05 -3.87 -14.97
CA ILE A 232 -3.87 -3.58 -16.41
C ILE A 232 -5.10 -3.94 -17.25
N THR A 233 -5.91 -4.85 -16.78
CA THR A 233 -7.13 -5.33 -17.43
C THR A 233 -8.40 -4.66 -16.92
N HIS A 234 -8.30 -3.71 -15.98
CA HIS A 234 -9.44 -3.03 -15.39
C HIS A 234 -9.72 -1.71 -16.15
N MET A 235 -10.91 -1.58 -16.76
CA MET A 235 -11.25 -0.42 -17.62
C MET A 235 -11.07 0.93 -16.93
N GLY A 236 -11.41 1.04 -15.65
CA GLY A 236 -11.32 2.30 -14.89
C GLY A 236 -9.91 2.62 -14.37
N TYR A 237 -9.01 1.62 -14.25
CA TYR A 237 -7.74 1.82 -13.54
C TYR A 237 -6.51 1.31 -14.28
N SER A 238 -6.63 0.87 -15.53
CA SER A 238 -5.50 0.37 -16.33
C SER A 238 -4.43 1.42 -16.59
N ALA A 239 -4.81 2.68 -16.80
CA ALA A 239 -3.89 3.78 -17.05
C ALA A 239 -2.89 3.99 -15.90
N VAL A 240 -3.34 3.89 -14.65
CA VAL A 240 -2.48 4.00 -13.46
C VAL A 240 -1.48 2.85 -13.42
N THR A 241 -1.93 1.63 -13.71
CA THR A 241 -1.05 0.45 -13.77
C THR A 241 0.02 0.60 -14.86
N MET A 242 -0.37 1.08 -16.04
CA MET A 242 0.56 1.36 -17.15
C MET A 242 1.63 2.38 -16.74
N GLY A 243 1.18 3.50 -16.14
CA GLY A 243 2.08 4.53 -15.65
C GLY A 243 3.08 4.00 -14.61
N LEU A 244 2.63 3.14 -13.69
CA LEU A 244 3.49 2.47 -12.72
C LEU A 244 4.54 1.59 -13.40
N ILE A 245 4.14 0.72 -14.32
CA ILE A 245 5.05 -0.20 -15.02
C ILE A 245 6.16 0.59 -15.72
N HIS A 246 5.82 1.60 -16.49
CA HIS A 246 6.81 2.37 -17.24
C HIS A 246 7.60 3.37 -16.38
N GLY A 247 7.00 3.87 -15.29
CA GLY A 247 7.69 4.77 -14.35
C GLY A 247 8.72 4.04 -13.49
N CYS A 248 8.40 2.85 -12.99
CA CYS A 248 9.35 2.09 -12.19
C CYS A 248 10.27 1.18 -13.03
N MET A 249 9.84 0.76 -14.22
CA MET A 249 10.56 -0.15 -15.10
C MET A 249 11.16 -1.33 -14.30
N PRO A 250 10.32 -2.24 -13.80
CA PRO A 250 10.70 -3.24 -12.80
C PRO A 250 11.62 -4.32 -13.38
N ASP A 251 12.41 -4.94 -12.52
CA ASP A 251 13.20 -6.15 -12.83
C ASP A 251 12.36 -7.42 -12.68
N ALA A 252 11.32 -7.37 -11.84
CA ALA A 252 10.41 -8.48 -11.62
C ALA A 252 9.03 -8.01 -11.12
N PHE A 253 8.08 -8.95 -11.17
CA PHE A 253 6.72 -8.77 -10.66
C PHE A 253 6.36 -9.86 -9.67
N VAL A 254 5.45 -9.53 -8.73
CA VAL A 254 4.69 -10.50 -7.93
C VAL A 254 3.20 -10.15 -8.03
N ILE A 255 2.36 -11.16 -8.26
CA ILE A 255 0.92 -10.99 -8.42
C ILE A 255 0.21 -11.15 -7.08
N ALA A 256 -0.68 -10.21 -6.74
CA ALA A 256 -1.73 -10.41 -5.75
C ALA A 256 -3.00 -10.90 -6.48
N HIS A 257 -3.59 -12.00 -6.02
CA HIS A 257 -4.76 -12.61 -6.63
C HIS A 257 -5.80 -13.05 -5.61
N GLN A 258 -7.08 -12.77 -5.89
CA GLN A 258 -8.21 -13.24 -5.10
C GLN A 258 -9.02 -14.26 -5.93
N PRO A 259 -8.89 -15.58 -5.71
CA PRO A 259 -9.58 -16.60 -6.51
C PRO A 259 -11.10 -16.50 -6.50
N SER A 260 -11.69 -16.06 -5.38
CA SER A 260 -13.15 -15.88 -5.25
C SER A 260 -13.70 -14.69 -6.02
N ARG A 261 -12.84 -13.82 -6.59
CA ARG A 261 -13.24 -12.65 -7.37
C ARG A 261 -13.21 -13.00 -8.86
N LEU A 262 -14.38 -13.26 -9.41
CA LEU A 262 -14.54 -13.67 -10.81
C LEU A 262 -14.84 -12.49 -11.75
N MET A 263 -15.34 -11.38 -11.19
CA MET A 263 -15.72 -10.18 -11.92
C MET A 263 -15.11 -8.94 -11.26
N ASP A 264 -14.83 -7.93 -12.07
CA ASP A 264 -14.45 -6.61 -11.58
C ASP A 264 -15.67 -5.83 -11.03
N ASP A 265 -15.44 -4.58 -10.61
CA ASP A 265 -16.47 -3.72 -10.05
C ASP A 265 -17.53 -3.26 -11.09
N TYR A 266 -17.29 -3.51 -12.38
CA TYR A 266 -18.22 -3.20 -13.49
C TYR A 266 -18.95 -4.45 -14.03
N GLY A 267 -18.77 -5.62 -13.41
CA GLY A 267 -19.37 -6.89 -13.86
C GLY A 267 -18.68 -7.55 -15.06
N GLN A 268 -17.46 -7.10 -15.40
CA GLN A 268 -16.65 -7.73 -16.43
C GLN A 268 -15.91 -8.94 -15.85
N HIS A 269 -15.96 -10.07 -16.54
CA HIS A 269 -15.17 -11.25 -16.16
C HIS A 269 -13.67 -10.95 -16.16
N LEU A 270 -13.00 -11.35 -15.10
CA LEU A 270 -11.56 -11.21 -15.00
C LEU A 270 -10.85 -12.18 -15.98
N PRO A 271 -9.78 -11.77 -16.64
CA PRO A 271 -8.97 -12.66 -17.46
C PRO A 271 -8.27 -13.71 -16.60
N ASN A 272 -7.87 -14.81 -17.21
CA ASN A 272 -7.04 -15.79 -16.52
C ASN A 272 -5.66 -15.20 -16.16
N LEU A 273 -5.00 -15.81 -15.16
CA LEU A 273 -3.72 -15.34 -14.66
C LEU A 273 -2.61 -15.35 -15.72
N LYS A 274 -2.63 -16.31 -16.65
CA LYS A 274 -1.64 -16.33 -17.75
C LYS A 274 -1.73 -15.09 -18.62
N THR A 275 -2.94 -14.64 -18.97
CA THR A 275 -3.16 -13.40 -19.70
C THR A 275 -2.62 -12.17 -18.92
N VAL A 276 -2.87 -12.13 -17.61
CA VAL A 276 -2.33 -11.05 -16.74
C VAL A 276 -0.80 -11.06 -16.77
N ILE A 277 -0.17 -12.23 -16.65
CA ILE A 277 1.28 -12.39 -16.70
C ILE A 277 1.83 -11.90 -18.05
N ASP A 278 1.30 -12.44 -19.14
CA ASP A 278 1.76 -12.16 -20.50
C ASP A 278 1.68 -10.64 -20.81
N LEU A 279 0.60 -9.98 -20.40
CA LEU A 279 0.43 -8.54 -20.60
C LEU A 279 1.50 -7.73 -19.86
N HIS A 280 1.74 -8.03 -18.58
CA HIS A 280 2.73 -7.28 -17.80
C HIS A 280 4.15 -7.49 -18.31
N GLU A 281 4.54 -8.72 -18.62
CA GLU A 281 5.86 -9.02 -19.18
C GLU A 281 6.03 -8.37 -20.56
N SER A 282 4.99 -8.38 -21.40
CA SER A 282 5.02 -7.77 -22.74
C SER A 282 5.20 -6.26 -22.72
N LEU A 283 4.66 -5.55 -21.72
CA LEU A 283 4.80 -4.10 -21.57
C LEU A 283 6.23 -3.67 -21.27
N VAL A 284 7.01 -4.51 -20.60
CA VAL A 284 8.42 -4.24 -20.28
C VAL A 284 9.37 -4.79 -21.35
N ALA A 285 8.98 -5.84 -22.06
CA ALA A 285 9.81 -6.54 -23.03
C ALA A 285 10.52 -5.67 -24.10
N PRO A 286 9.93 -4.57 -24.61
CA PRO A 286 10.64 -3.66 -25.53
C PRO A 286 11.87 -2.97 -24.93
N PHE A 287 11.99 -2.93 -23.61
CA PHE A 287 13.03 -2.20 -22.90
C PHE A 287 14.00 -3.12 -22.17
N LYS A 288 13.49 -4.12 -21.46
CA LYS A 288 14.28 -5.10 -20.70
C LYS A 288 13.45 -6.36 -20.37
N THR A 289 14.11 -7.40 -19.90
CA THR A 289 13.41 -8.57 -19.38
C THR A 289 12.93 -8.31 -17.95
N ALA A 290 11.66 -8.63 -17.68
CA ALA A 290 11.09 -8.72 -16.35
C ALA A 290 10.16 -9.93 -16.30
N LYS A 291 10.13 -10.66 -15.17
CA LYS A 291 9.35 -11.88 -15.01
C LYS A 291 8.45 -11.80 -13.79
N VAL A 292 7.30 -12.48 -13.87
CA VAL A 292 6.48 -12.76 -12.69
C VAL A 292 7.14 -13.89 -11.91
N LEU A 293 7.45 -13.65 -10.64
CA LEU A 293 8.20 -14.57 -9.79
C LEU A 293 7.35 -15.35 -8.80
N GLY A 294 6.07 -14.98 -8.66
CA GLY A 294 5.16 -15.68 -7.75
C GLY A 294 3.81 -15.02 -7.65
N ILE A 295 2.89 -15.71 -7.00
CA ILE A 295 1.49 -15.31 -6.83
C ILE A 295 1.10 -15.42 -5.37
N ASN A 296 0.76 -14.30 -4.75
CA ASN A 296 0.17 -14.28 -3.41
C ASN A 296 -1.35 -14.37 -3.50
N ILE A 297 -1.93 -15.33 -2.80
CA ILE A 297 -3.38 -15.54 -2.74
C ILE A 297 -3.99 -14.71 -1.61
N TYR A 298 -4.94 -13.85 -1.96
CA TYR A 298 -5.84 -13.24 -1.00
C TYR A 298 -7.07 -14.14 -0.81
N SER A 299 -7.04 -14.97 0.21
CA SER A 299 -8.01 -16.06 0.45
C SER A 299 -9.34 -15.61 1.07
N LYS A 300 -9.79 -14.36 0.79
CA LYS A 300 -11.09 -13.88 1.26
C LYS A 300 -12.21 -14.76 0.76
N GLY A 301 -13.05 -15.24 1.69
CA GLY A 301 -14.18 -16.11 1.36
C GLY A 301 -13.82 -17.59 1.13
N LEU A 302 -12.55 -17.98 1.27
CA LEU A 302 -12.10 -19.36 1.14
C LEU A 302 -11.74 -19.96 2.51
N SER A 303 -12.04 -21.24 2.68
CA SER A 303 -11.50 -22.04 3.78
C SER A 303 -9.99 -22.25 3.58
N ARG A 304 -9.31 -22.68 4.64
CA ARG A 304 -7.87 -23.03 4.57
C ARG A 304 -7.60 -24.12 3.54
N GLU A 305 -8.48 -25.12 3.49
CA GLU A 305 -8.40 -26.25 2.57
C GLU A 305 -8.61 -25.84 1.12
N ALA A 306 -9.66 -25.05 0.84
CA ALA A 306 -9.92 -24.48 -0.47
C ALA A 306 -8.75 -23.62 -0.96
N THR A 307 -8.17 -22.79 -0.08
CA THR A 307 -6.98 -21.98 -0.41
C THR A 307 -5.78 -22.84 -0.81
N GLN A 308 -5.55 -23.96 -0.11
CA GLN A 308 -4.46 -24.88 -0.46
C GLN A 308 -4.69 -25.59 -1.81
N ILE A 309 -5.94 -25.91 -2.12
CA ILE A 309 -6.30 -26.50 -3.42
C ILE A 309 -6.01 -25.49 -4.54
N GLU A 310 -6.46 -24.24 -4.38
CA GLU A 310 -6.20 -23.16 -5.33
C GLU A 310 -4.68 -22.91 -5.53
N CYS A 311 -3.92 -22.82 -4.44
CA CYS A 311 -2.47 -22.67 -4.54
C CYS A 311 -1.82 -23.79 -5.36
N ARG A 312 -2.22 -25.05 -5.14
CA ARG A 312 -1.68 -26.20 -5.89
C ARG A 312 -2.11 -26.19 -7.37
N SER A 313 -3.37 -25.83 -7.64
CA SER A 313 -3.87 -25.74 -9.00
C SER A 313 -3.13 -24.68 -9.80
N ILE A 314 -3.03 -23.45 -9.28
CA ILE A 314 -2.34 -22.34 -9.94
C ILE A 314 -0.85 -22.65 -10.12
N HIS A 315 -0.20 -23.23 -9.10
CA HIS A 315 1.20 -23.66 -9.21
C HIS A 315 1.42 -24.68 -10.34
N ARG A 316 0.55 -25.70 -10.42
CA ARG A 316 0.62 -26.72 -11.48
C ARG A 316 0.42 -26.13 -12.88
N ASP A 317 -0.53 -25.19 -13.00
CA ASP A 317 -0.94 -24.67 -14.31
C ASP A 317 0.04 -23.60 -14.84
N LEU A 318 0.73 -22.87 -13.95
CA LEU A 318 1.62 -21.76 -14.31
C LEU A 318 3.11 -22.02 -14.01
N ASN A 319 3.42 -23.08 -13.27
CA ASN A 319 4.77 -23.40 -12.79
C ASN A 319 5.42 -22.24 -12.02
N LEU A 320 4.66 -21.50 -11.24
CA LEU A 320 5.10 -20.38 -10.41
C LEU A 320 4.92 -20.71 -8.92
N PRO A 321 5.76 -20.19 -8.01
CA PRO A 321 5.50 -20.21 -6.58
C PRO A 321 4.17 -19.55 -6.24
N VAL A 322 3.34 -20.24 -5.43
CA VAL A 322 2.02 -19.75 -5.01
C VAL A 322 1.85 -19.99 -3.52
N GLU A 323 1.47 -18.96 -2.78
CA GLU A 323 1.18 -19.07 -1.35
C GLU A 323 0.15 -18.03 -0.89
N ASP A 324 -0.47 -18.26 0.26
CA ASP A 324 -1.19 -17.25 1.03
C ASP A 324 -0.24 -16.72 2.11
N MET A 325 0.41 -15.60 1.85
CA MET A 325 1.41 -15.01 2.75
C MET A 325 0.80 -14.58 4.09
N ALA A 326 -0.51 -14.30 4.13
CA ALA A 326 -1.20 -13.84 5.34
C ALA A 326 -1.56 -14.99 6.29
N LYS A 327 -2.08 -16.10 5.75
CA LYS A 327 -2.64 -17.18 6.56
C LYS A 327 -1.78 -18.44 6.60
N ALA A 328 -0.94 -18.66 5.60
CA ALA A 328 -0.13 -19.86 5.48
C ALA A 328 1.20 -19.57 4.77
N PRO A 329 2.05 -18.66 5.33
CA PRO A 329 3.29 -18.26 4.69
C PRO A 329 4.26 -19.45 4.62
N LYS A 330 4.77 -19.70 3.42
CA LYS A 330 5.83 -20.69 3.15
C LYS A 330 7.12 -20.01 2.72
N LYS A 331 7.05 -18.71 2.42
CA LYS A 331 8.14 -17.85 1.91
C LYS A 331 8.73 -18.33 0.58
N VAL A 332 7.96 -19.10 -0.19
CA VAL A 332 8.41 -19.60 -1.51
C VAL A 332 8.50 -18.47 -2.54
N ILE A 333 7.68 -17.42 -2.39
CA ILE A 333 7.77 -16.23 -3.25
C ILE A 333 9.06 -15.47 -2.93
N ALA A 334 9.41 -15.31 -1.65
CA ALA A 334 10.66 -14.66 -1.25
C ALA A 334 11.88 -15.41 -1.75
N ASP A 335 11.88 -16.76 -1.69
CA ASP A 335 12.95 -17.59 -2.28
C ASP A 335 13.08 -17.36 -3.78
N SER A 336 11.97 -17.33 -4.50
CA SER A 336 11.95 -17.07 -5.95
C SER A 336 12.53 -15.69 -6.30
N VAL A 337 12.18 -14.67 -5.51
CA VAL A 337 12.70 -13.30 -5.69
C VAL A 337 14.20 -13.26 -5.47
N ILE A 338 14.71 -13.86 -4.39
CA ILE A 338 16.14 -13.90 -4.09
C ILE A 338 16.89 -14.63 -5.19
N ASN A 339 16.44 -15.83 -5.56
CA ASN A 339 17.13 -16.66 -6.56
C ASN A 339 17.15 -16.00 -7.95
N TYR A 340 16.12 -15.24 -8.32
CA TYR A 340 16.05 -14.60 -9.63
C TYR A 340 16.81 -13.28 -9.70
N LEU A 341 16.65 -12.41 -8.69
CA LEU A 341 17.25 -11.07 -8.70
C LEU A 341 18.67 -11.04 -8.17
N PHE A 342 19.05 -12.01 -7.34
CA PHE A 342 20.36 -12.09 -6.67
C PHE A 342 20.96 -13.51 -6.78
N PRO A 343 21.18 -14.01 -8.01
CA PRO A 343 21.64 -15.38 -8.24
C PRO A 343 23.05 -15.67 -7.71
N GLU A 344 23.85 -14.63 -7.49
CA GLU A 344 25.23 -14.75 -6.95
C GLU A 344 25.25 -14.75 -5.41
N GLY A 345 24.09 -14.64 -4.76
CA GLY A 345 23.94 -14.57 -3.32
C GLY A 345 23.65 -13.17 -2.82
N LEU A 346 23.47 -13.06 -1.52
CA LEU A 346 23.28 -11.79 -0.80
C LEU A 346 24.62 -11.45 -0.14
N ASP A 347 25.32 -10.44 -0.68
CA ASP A 347 26.55 -9.89 -0.10
C ASP A 347 26.25 -8.95 1.07
#